data_828b116bf68ac20ffd67d97904c5324d
#
_entry.id   828b116bf68ac20ffd67d97904c5324d
#
_cell.length_a   1.000
_cell.length_b   1.000
_cell.length_c   1.000
_cell.angle_alpha   90.00
_cell.angle_beta   90.00
_cell.angle_gamma   90.00
#
_symmetry.space_group_name_H-M   'P 1'
#
loop_
_entity.id
_entity.type
_entity.pdbx_description
1 polymer ?
#
loop_
_entity_poly.entity_id
_entity_poly.type
_entity_poly.pdbx_seq_one_letter_code
_entity_poly.pdbx_strand_id
1 'polypeptide(L)'
;LQEAQAQRHRIIATDGVFSMDGNVAPMDKICELAEKYDALVMVDESHSAGVVGPTGHGVAEQYNVYGRVDIFTGTLGKAFGGAMGGFTTGKKEIIDMLRQRSRPYLFSNSVAPAIVGASLEMFKMLKESDALHTKLMNNVSYFREKMLAAGFDIKPTQSAICAVMLYDAKLSQDFAAKMQEEGIYVTGFYYPCLLYTSPSP
;
A
#
# COMPACT_ATOMS: atom_id res chain seq x y z
N LEU A 1 0.48 21.62 8.49
CA LEU A 1 -0.94 22.05 8.57
C LEU A 1 -1.08 23.39 9.29
N GLN A 2 -0.33 23.65 10.36
CA GLN A 2 -0.36 24.95 11.07
C GLN A 2 0.01 26.11 10.15
N GLU A 3 1.05 25.98 9.36
CA GLU A 3 1.49 27.01 8.41
C GLU A 3 0.57 27.16 7.18
N ALA A 4 -0.25 26.15 6.92
CA ALA A 4 -1.16 26.12 5.78
C ALA A 4 -2.58 26.63 6.09
N GLN A 5 -2.82 27.27 7.23
CA GLN A 5 -4.16 27.71 7.61
C GLN A 5 -4.74 28.81 6.70
N ALA A 6 -3.89 29.59 6.04
CA ALA A 6 -4.31 30.58 5.05
C ALA A 6 -4.69 29.97 3.70
N GLN A 7 -4.43 28.69 3.49
CA GLN A 7 -4.75 28.03 2.21
C GLN A 7 -6.25 27.70 2.16
N ARG A 8 -6.82 27.83 0.96
CA ARG A 8 -8.24 27.54 0.70
C ARG A 8 -8.59 26.07 0.97
N HIS A 9 -7.69 25.17 0.61
CA HIS A 9 -7.85 23.73 0.80
C HIS A 9 -6.56 23.14 1.36
N ARG A 10 -6.70 22.18 2.24
CA ARG A 10 -5.60 21.40 2.81
C ARG A 10 -5.89 19.93 2.57
N ILE A 11 -4.87 19.19 2.19
CA ILE A 11 -4.97 17.74 2.01
C ILE A 11 -3.75 17.07 2.62
N ILE A 12 -3.96 16.00 3.35
CA ILE A 12 -2.91 15.09 3.79
C ILE A 12 -2.95 13.91 2.84
N ALA A 13 -1.86 13.69 2.11
CA ALA A 13 -1.71 12.54 1.22
C ALA A 13 -0.61 11.62 1.77
N THR A 14 -0.89 10.33 1.87
CA THR A 14 0.06 9.32 2.36
C THR A 14 -0.18 7.97 1.70
N ASP A 15 0.87 7.13 1.67
CA ASP A 15 0.67 5.70 1.45
C ASP A 15 0.07 5.07 2.72
N GLY A 16 -0.79 4.08 2.57
CA GLY A 16 -1.26 3.25 3.69
C GLY A 16 -0.16 2.32 4.18
N VAL A 17 0.57 1.73 3.24
CA VAL A 17 1.79 0.94 3.49
C VAL A 17 2.91 1.44 2.59
N PHE A 18 4.05 1.79 3.18
CA PHE A 18 5.23 2.21 2.45
C PHE A 18 5.98 0.99 1.91
N SER A 19 6.15 0.93 0.59
CA SER A 19 6.58 -0.26 -0.14
C SER A 19 7.95 -0.80 0.24
N MET A 20 8.88 0.06 0.65
CA MET A 20 10.26 -0.33 0.88
C MET A 20 10.47 -0.98 2.24
N ASP A 21 9.89 -0.40 3.28
CA ASP A 21 10.06 -0.84 4.66
C ASP A 21 8.87 -1.65 5.18
N GLY A 22 7.74 -1.55 4.52
CA GLY A 22 6.49 -2.13 4.99
C GLY A 22 5.83 -1.37 6.14
N ASN A 23 6.32 -0.19 6.48
CA ASN A 23 5.72 0.64 7.51
C ASN A 23 4.27 0.97 7.17
N VAL A 24 3.42 0.96 8.18
CA VAL A 24 1.99 1.26 8.06
C VAL A 24 1.74 2.67 8.58
N ALA A 25 1.04 3.49 7.80
CA ALA A 25 0.69 4.85 8.22
C ALA A 25 -0.25 4.83 9.43
N PRO A 26 -0.02 5.65 10.47
CA PRO A 26 -0.88 5.73 11.65
C PRO A 26 -2.16 6.51 11.33
N MET A 27 -3.10 5.86 10.63
CA MET A 27 -4.28 6.52 10.05
C MET A 27 -5.21 7.12 11.08
N ASP A 28 -5.30 6.56 12.28
CA ASP A 28 -6.04 7.14 13.40
C ASP A 28 -5.53 8.55 13.73
N LYS A 29 -4.21 8.72 13.86
CA LYS A 29 -3.56 10.00 14.15
C LYS A 29 -3.65 10.98 12.99
N ILE A 30 -3.52 10.48 11.77
CA ILE A 30 -3.65 11.30 10.56
C ILE A 30 -5.06 11.87 10.46
N CYS A 31 -6.09 11.06 10.69
CA CYS A 31 -7.48 11.51 10.68
C CYS A 31 -7.78 12.50 11.83
N GLU A 32 -7.26 12.26 13.04
CA GLU A 32 -7.37 13.23 14.15
C GLU A 32 -6.78 14.61 13.78
N LEU A 33 -5.61 14.62 13.13
CA LEU A 33 -4.98 15.86 12.69
C LEU A 33 -5.75 16.52 11.53
N ALA A 34 -6.27 15.74 10.60
CA ALA A 34 -7.06 16.23 9.49
C ALA A 34 -8.33 16.93 9.99
N GLU A 35 -9.05 16.32 10.91
CA GLU A 35 -10.24 16.89 11.55
C GLU A 35 -9.90 18.18 12.32
N LYS A 36 -8.81 18.17 13.10
CA LYS A 36 -8.35 19.34 13.86
C LYS A 36 -8.03 20.54 12.98
N TYR A 37 -7.49 20.32 11.79
CA TYR A 37 -7.01 21.39 10.90
C TYR A 37 -7.87 21.58 9.64
N ASP A 38 -9.07 21.00 9.60
CA ASP A 38 -9.99 21.05 8.47
C ASP A 38 -9.29 20.70 7.16
N ALA A 39 -8.68 19.52 7.11
CA ALA A 39 -7.95 18.98 5.97
C ALA A 39 -8.63 17.71 5.45
N LEU A 40 -8.56 17.50 4.14
CA LEU A 40 -8.95 16.23 3.52
C LEU A 40 -7.84 15.19 3.73
N VAL A 41 -8.23 13.92 3.76
CA VAL A 41 -7.32 12.78 3.84
C VAL A 41 -7.39 11.98 2.56
N MET A 42 -6.22 11.79 1.92
CA MET A 42 -6.03 10.91 0.77
C MET A 42 -5.05 9.80 1.15
N VAL A 43 -5.44 8.56 0.89
CA VAL A 43 -4.62 7.38 1.18
C VAL A 43 -4.43 6.55 -0.09
N ASP A 44 -3.18 6.19 -0.37
CA ASP A 44 -2.86 5.17 -1.38
C ASP A 44 -2.82 3.78 -0.73
N GLU A 45 -3.74 2.93 -1.13
CA GLU A 45 -3.89 1.55 -0.63
C GLU A 45 -3.17 0.52 -1.52
N SER A 46 -2.30 0.95 -2.42
CA SER A 46 -1.66 0.06 -3.41
C SER A 46 -0.84 -1.07 -2.81
N HIS A 47 -0.34 -0.93 -1.58
CA HIS A 47 0.39 -1.96 -0.84
C HIS A 47 -0.36 -2.49 0.38
N SER A 48 -1.52 -1.97 0.69
CA SER A 48 -2.31 -2.34 1.86
C SER A 48 -3.60 -3.08 1.53
N ALA A 49 -4.32 -2.67 0.48
CA ALA A 49 -5.55 -3.34 0.06
C ALA A 49 -5.27 -4.79 -0.38
N GLY A 50 -6.06 -5.73 0.13
CA GLY A 50 -5.86 -7.17 -0.02
C GLY A 50 -4.91 -7.79 1.01
N VAL A 51 -4.25 -6.97 1.86
CA VAL A 51 -3.15 -7.42 2.74
C VAL A 51 -3.32 -6.97 4.18
N VAL A 52 -3.57 -5.68 4.42
CA VAL A 52 -3.62 -5.08 5.77
C VAL A 52 -5.05 -5.03 6.27
N GLY A 53 -5.19 -5.09 7.59
CA GLY A 53 -6.49 -5.16 8.26
C GLY A 53 -6.90 -6.58 8.60
N PRO A 54 -7.82 -6.79 9.53
CA PRO A 54 -8.29 -8.09 9.97
C PRO A 54 -8.79 -9.00 8.85
N THR A 55 -9.38 -8.43 7.80
CA THR A 55 -9.91 -9.18 6.65
C THR A 55 -9.26 -8.76 5.32
N GLY A 56 -8.18 -7.93 5.37
CA GLY A 56 -7.44 -7.50 4.20
C GLY A 56 -8.08 -6.32 3.44
N HIS A 57 -8.93 -5.54 4.10
CA HIS A 57 -9.58 -4.38 3.47
C HIS A 57 -8.77 -3.07 3.55
N GLY A 58 -7.49 -3.15 3.95
CA GLY A 58 -6.57 -2.03 3.94
C GLY A 58 -6.43 -1.32 5.28
N VAL A 59 -5.74 -0.15 5.26
CA VAL A 59 -5.42 0.57 6.50
C VAL A 59 -6.64 1.23 7.13
N ALA A 60 -7.67 1.55 6.35
CA ALA A 60 -8.91 2.07 6.89
C ALA A 60 -9.62 1.06 7.81
N GLU A 61 -9.55 -0.22 7.46
CA GLU A 61 -9.99 -1.32 8.32
C GLU A 61 -9.11 -1.46 9.55
N GLN A 62 -7.78 -1.51 9.35
CA GLN A 62 -6.79 -1.70 10.40
C GLN A 62 -6.94 -0.71 11.55
N TYR A 63 -7.24 0.54 11.25
CA TYR A 63 -7.38 1.63 12.22
C TYR A 63 -8.83 2.02 12.51
N ASN A 64 -9.81 1.31 11.94
CA ASN A 64 -11.23 1.63 12.06
C ASN A 64 -11.55 3.10 11.76
N VAL A 65 -11.01 3.61 10.64
CA VAL A 65 -11.20 5.01 10.21
C VAL A 65 -12.10 5.13 8.98
N TYR A 66 -12.98 4.17 8.77
CA TYR A 66 -14.00 4.26 7.72
C TYR A 66 -14.84 5.53 7.85
N GLY A 67 -15.05 6.22 6.71
CA GLY A 67 -15.77 7.49 6.67
C GLY A 67 -14.96 8.73 7.06
N ARG A 68 -13.73 8.55 7.53
CA ARG A 68 -12.80 9.66 7.89
C ARG A 68 -11.75 9.93 6.80
N VAL A 69 -11.60 9.02 5.84
CA VAL A 69 -10.76 9.18 4.66
C VAL A 69 -11.62 9.65 3.50
N ASP A 70 -11.18 10.69 2.81
CA ASP A 70 -11.95 11.35 1.73
C ASP A 70 -11.68 10.73 0.36
N ILE A 71 -10.44 10.30 0.13
CA ILE A 71 -9.98 9.76 -1.15
C ILE A 71 -9.11 8.51 -0.90
N PHE A 72 -9.45 7.44 -1.59
CA PHE A 72 -8.60 6.27 -1.69
C PHE A 72 -8.10 6.11 -3.12
N THR A 73 -6.82 5.80 -3.27
CA THR A 73 -6.25 5.29 -4.52
C THR A 73 -5.76 3.87 -4.31
N GLY A 74 -5.71 3.10 -5.38
CA GLY A 74 -5.23 1.74 -5.32
C GLY A 74 -4.88 1.19 -6.68
N THR A 75 -4.09 0.13 -6.70
CA THR A 75 -3.71 -0.56 -7.93
C THR A 75 -4.41 -1.90 -8.06
N LEU A 76 -4.68 -2.30 -9.29
CA LEU A 76 -5.16 -3.64 -9.63
C LEU A 76 -4.00 -4.59 -9.98
N GLY A 77 -2.75 -4.09 -10.02
CA GLY A 77 -1.58 -4.83 -10.48
C GLY A 77 -0.68 -5.41 -9.36
N LYS A 78 -1.16 -5.51 -8.14
CA LYS A 78 -0.41 -6.07 -6.99
C LYS A 78 -1.19 -7.20 -6.32
N ALA A 79 -1.56 -7.08 -5.04
CA ALA A 79 -2.26 -8.10 -4.27
C ALA A 79 -3.59 -8.54 -4.92
N PHE A 80 -4.24 -7.66 -5.62
CA PHE A 80 -5.48 -7.95 -6.34
C PHE A 80 -5.30 -8.75 -7.64
N GLY A 81 -4.05 -9.12 -8.00
CA GLY A 81 -3.78 -10.08 -9.08
C GLY A 81 -4.12 -9.62 -10.49
N GLY A 82 -4.51 -8.36 -10.67
CA GLY A 82 -4.78 -7.78 -11.97
C GLY A 82 -3.50 -7.54 -12.77
N ALA A 83 -3.61 -7.52 -14.10
CA ALA A 83 -2.46 -7.30 -14.95
C ALA A 83 -1.96 -5.85 -14.89
N MET A 84 -2.87 -4.89 -14.78
CA MET A 84 -2.57 -3.46 -14.80
C MET A 84 -3.79 -2.64 -14.36
N GLY A 85 -3.57 -1.33 -14.21
CA GLY A 85 -4.61 -0.38 -13.88
C GLY A 85 -4.72 -0.09 -12.39
N GLY A 86 -5.64 0.78 -12.07
CA GLY A 86 -5.91 1.22 -10.72
C GLY A 86 -7.24 1.95 -10.65
N PHE A 87 -7.54 2.43 -9.48
CA PHE A 87 -8.79 3.12 -9.23
C PHE A 87 -8.61 4.25 -8.24
N THR A 88 -9.51 5.20 -8.29
CA THR A 88 -9.69 6.21 -7.26
C THR A 88 -11.14 6.15 -6.80
N THR A 89 -11.35 6.10 -5.51
CA THR A 89 -12.68 6.13 -4.88
C THR A 89 -12.71 7.12 -3.73
N GLY A 90 -13.89 7.59 -3.36
CA GLY A 90 -14.05 8.59 -2.31
C GLY A 90 -15.42 9.24 -2.34
N LYS A 91 -15.53 10.42 -1.74
CA LYS A 91 -16.78 11.19 -1.73
C LYS A 91 -17.25 11.49 -3.15
N LYS A 92 -18.55 11.38 -3.36
CA LYS A 92 -19.17 11.50 -4.69
C LYS A 92 -18.77 12.79 -5.41
N GLU A 93 -18.76 13.92 -4.70
CA GLU A 93 -18.45 15.24 -5.25
C GLU A 93 -17.01 15.31 -5.78
N ILE A 94 -16.08 14.66 -5.10
CA ILE A 94 -14.67 14.56 -5.51
C ILE A 94 -14.57 13.71 -6.77
N ILE A 95 -15.21 12.54 -6.77
CA ILE A 95 -15.16 11.62 -7.92
C ILE A 95 -15.84 12.24 -9.16
N ASP A 96 -16.96 12.90 -9.00
CA ASP A 96 -17.63 13.60 -10.10
C ASP A 96 -16.75 14.72 -10.67
N MET A 97 -16.05 15.48 -9.81
CA MET A 97 -15.08 16.47 -10.24
C MET A 97 -13.90 15.85 -10.99
N LEU A 98 -13.33 14.75 -10.47
CA LEU A 98 -12.22 14.05 -11.12
C LEU A 98 -12.59 13.56 -12.52
N ARG A 99 -13.79 13.02 -12.69
CA ARG A 99 -14.31 12.59 -14.01
C ARG A 99 -14.37 13.71 -15.02
N GLN A 100 -14.56 14.96 -14.58
CA GLN A 100 -14.67 16.13 -15.46
C GLN A 100 -13.33 16.87 -15.65
N ARG A 101 -12.38 16.72 -14.72
CA ARG A 101 -11.20 17.58 -14.67
C ARG A 101 -9.88 16.83 -14.64
N SER A 102 -9.86 15.54 -14.27
CA SER A 102 -8.62 14.76 -14.24
C SER A 102 -8.14 14.49 -15.67
N ARG A 103 -7.02 15.08 -16.04
CA ARG A 103 -6.44 14.91 -17.39
C ARG A 103 -6.11 13.46 -17.71
N PRO A 104 -5.50 12.64 -16.80
CA PRO A 104 -5.29 11.22 -17.08
C PRO A 104 -6.58 10.47 -17.39
N TYR A 105 -7.65 10.76 -16.66
CA TYR A 105 -8.94 10.11 -16.90
C TYR A 105 -9.56 10.52 -18.24
N LEU A 106 -9.46 11.80 -18.62
CA LEU A 106 -10.07 12.34 -19.84
C LEU A 106 -9.30 11.96 -21.10
N PHE A 107 -7.98 11.84 -21.03
CA PHE A 107 -7.10 11.74 -22.19
C PHE A 107 -6.30 10.46 -22.29
N SER A 108 -6.35 9.57 -21.29
CA SER A 108 -5.76 8.24 -21.35
C SER A 108 -6.81 7.18 -21.69
N ASN A 109 -6.35 6.06 -22.23
CA ASN A 109 -7.23 4.94 -22.49
C ASN A 109 -7.74 4.33 -21.17
N SER A 110 -8.98 3.86 -21.19
CA SER A 110 -9.58 3.15 -20.07
C SER A 110 -8.93 1.79 -19.83
N VAL A 111 -9.09 1.26 -18.61
CA VAL A 111 -8.71 -0.11 -18.28
C VAL A 111 -9.48 -1.08 -19.18
N ALA A 112 -8.79 -2.09 -19.72
CA ALA A 112 -9.41 -3.05 -20.63
C ALA A 112 -10.56 -3.82 -19.96
N PRO A 113 -11.66 -4.11 -20.68
CA PRO A 113 -12.83 -4.78 -20.13
C PRO A 113 -12.52 -6.13 -19.45
N ALA A 114 -11.56 -6.89 -19.97
CA ALA A 114 -11.12 -8.15 -19.39
C ALA A 114 -10.53 -7.96 -17.97
N ILE A 115 -9.76 -6.89 -17.77
CA ILE A 115 -9.18 -6.53 -16.46
C ILE A 115 -10.28 -6.09 -15.50
N VAL A 116 -11.25 -5.32 -15.99
CA VAL A 116 -12.40 -4.92 -15.18
C VAL A 116 -13.20 -6.15 -14.73
N GLY A 117 -13.48 -7.08 -15.64
CA GLY A 117 -14.18 -8.33 -15.32
C GLY A 117 -13.43 -9.17 -14.27
N ALA A 118 -12.12 -9.35 -14.44
CA ALA A 118 -11.30 -10.06 -13.46
C ALA A 118 -11.28 -9.35 -12.10
N SER A 119 -11.22 -8.02 -12.07
CA SER A 119 -11.23 -7.23 -10.85
C SER A 119 -12.58 -7.32 -10.12
N LEU A 120 -13.69 -7.35 -10.83
CA LEU A 120 -15.02 -7.55 -10.22
C LEU A 120 -15.13 -8.92 -9.54
N GLU A 121 -14.62 -9.98 -10.17
CA GLU A 121 -14.60 -11.31 -9.55
C GLU A 121 -13.66 -11.35 -8.33
N MET A 122 -12.50 -10.72 -8.42
CA MET A 122 -11.58 -10.61 -7.29
C MET A 122 -12.23 -9.91 -6.09
N PHE A 123 -12.94 -8.79 -6.29
CA PHE A 123 -13.67 -8.11 -5.21
C PHE A 123 -14.77 -8.96 -4.61
N LYS A 124 -15.42 -9.80 -5.41
CA LYS A 124 -16.40 -10.78 -4.92
C LYS A 124 -15.72 -11.82 -4.04
N MET A 125 -14.60 -12.41 -4.49
CA MET A 125 -13.81 -13.36 -3.72
C MET A 125 -13.37 -12.78 -2.37
N LEU A 126 -12.90 -11.53 -2.35
CA LEU A 126 -12.48 -10.85 -1.11
C LEU A 126 -13.63 -10.67 -0.12
N LYS A 127 -14.86 -10.48 -0.60
CA LYS A 127 -16.05 -10.38 0.26
C LYS A 127 -16.54 -11.73 0.78
N GLU A 128 -16.30 -12.80 0.04
CA GLU A 128 -16.82 -14.13 0.35
C GLU A 128 -15.91 -14.94 1.26
N SER A 129 -14.60 -14.62 1.28
CA SER A 129 -13.62 -15.42 2.04
C SER A 129 -12.36 -14.64 2.39
N ASP A 130 -11.90 -14.80 3.62
CA ASP A 130 -10.62 -14.33 4.12
C ASP A 130 -9.51 -15.41 4.12
N ALA A 131 -9.78 -16.58 3.55
CA ALA A 131 -8.87 -17.73 3.61
C ALA A 131 -7.49 -17.44 3.00
N LEU A 132 -7.42 -16.70 1.89
CA LEU A 132 -6.16 -16.32 1.26
C LEU A 132 -5.40 -15.32 2.11
N HIS A 133 -6.09 -14.34 2.70
CA HIS A 133 -5.52 -13.37 3.62
C HIS A 133 -4.97 -14.07 4.87
N THR A 134 -5.74 -14.95 5.50
CA THR A 134 -5.31 -15.74 6.66
C THR A 134 -4.07 -16.57 6.33
N LYS A 135 -4.04 -17.24 5.17
CA LYS A 135 -2.87 -17.99 4.71
C LYS A 135 -1.64 -17.09 4.56
N LEU A 136 -1.80 -15.93 3.95
CA LEU A 136 -0.73 -14.94 3.80
C LEU A 136 -0.16 -14.54 5.16
N MET A 137 -1.01 -14.14 6.10
CA MET A 137 -0.56 -13.65 7.41
C MET A 137 0.10 -14.75 8.25
N ASN A 138 -0.36 -15.99 8.14
CA ASN A 138 0.31 -17.14 8.75
C ASN A 138 1.71 -17.36 8.15
N ASN A 139 1.85 -17.28 6.84
CA ASN A 139 3.15 -17.38 6.16
C ASN A 139 4.10 -16.24 6.58
N VAL A 140 3.59 -15.01 6.68
CA VAL A 140 4.36 -13.84 7.13
C VAL A 140 4.88 -14.05 8.56
N SER A 141 4.02 -14.50 9.46
CA SER A 141 4.39 -14.76 10.85
C SER A 141 5.45 -15.85 10.93
N TYR A 142 5.26 -16.96 10.23
CA TYR A 142 6.23 -18.06 10.16
C TYR A 142 7.58 -17.59 9.60
N PHE A 143 7.58 -16.87 8.47
CA PHE A 143 8.80 -16.37 7.85
C PHE A 143 9.57 -15.44 8.79
N ARG A 144 8.90 -14.47 9.42
CA ARG A 144 9.52 -13.54 10.37
C ARG A 144 10.13 -14.29 11.57
N GLU A 145 9.39 -15.20 12.17
CA GLU A 145 9.88 -16.00 13.29
C GLU A 145 11.16 -16.73 12.94
N LYS A 146 11.17 -17.45 11.79
CA LYS A 146 12.32 -18.24 11.36
C LYS A 146 13.54 -17.39 11.01
N MET A 147 13.32 -16.26 10.33
CA MET A 147 14.42 -15.35 9.97
C MET A 147 15.02 -14.67 11.20
N LEU A 148 14.20 -14.21 12.15
CA LEU A 148 14.70 -13.67 13.43
C LEU A 148 15.44 -14.72 14.24
N ALA A 149 14.94 -15.95 14.31
CA ALA A 149 15.63 -17.06 14.99
C ALA A 149 16.97 -17.42 14.32
N ALA A 150 17.09 -17.20 13.02
CA ALA A 150 18.33 -17.38 12.27
C ALA A 150 19.30 -16.18 12.39
N GLY A 151 18.96 -15.14 13.15
CA GLY A 151 19.81 -13.99 13.44
C GLY A 151 19.74 -12.86 12.39
N PHE A 152 18.77 -12.89 11.46
CA PHE A 152 18.57 -11.80 10.53
C PHE A 152 17.89 -10.61 11.19
N ASP A 153 18.31 -9.40 10.81
CA ASP A 153 17.61 -8.19 11.20
C ASP A 153 16.44 -7.93 10.23
N ILE A 154 15.22 -7.99 10.77
CA ILE A 154 13.99 -7.70 10.01
C ILE A 154 13.29 -6.53 10.66
N LYS A 155 12.98 -5.51 9.87
CA LYS A 155 12.21 -4.36 10.34
C LYS A 155 10.82 -4.79 10.83
N PRO A 156 10.41 -4.36 12.03
CA PRO A 156 9.08 -4.64 12.55
C PRO A 156 8.04 -3.88 11.73
N THR A 157 7.01 -4.58 11.28
CA THR A 157 5.88 -4.00 10.55
C THR A 157 4.64 -4.85 10.72
N GLN A 158 3.46 -4.25 10.52
CA GLN A 158 2.16 -4.93 10.52
C GLN A 158 1.72 -5.35 9.11
N SER A 159 2.50 -5.03 8.08
CA SER A 159 2.22 -5.43 6.68
C SER A 159 2.83 -6.79 6.35
N ALA A 160 2.54 -7.33 5.17
CA ALA A 160 3.16 -8.57 4.69
C ALA A 160 4.59 -8.37 4.15
N ILE A 161 5.09 -7.15 4.08
CA ILE A 161 6.44 -6.85 3.63
C ILE A 161 7.43 -7.23 4.74
N CYS A 162 8.44 -8.02 4.39
CA CYS A 162 9.50 -8.45 5.29
C CYS A 162 10.84 -7.94 4.77
N ALA A 163 11.22 -6.73 5.20
CA ALA A 163 12.50 -6.13 4.83
C ALA A 163 13.63 -6.72 5.66
N VAL A 164 14.49 -7.53 5.03
CA VAL A 164 15.70 -8.10 5.63
C VAL A 164 16.85 -7.13 5.43
N MET A 165 17.42 -6.63 6.52
CA MET A 165 18.43 -5.58 6.49
C MET A 165 19.83 -6.17 6.35
N LEU A 166 20.54 -5.80 5.29
CA LEU A 166 21.91 -6.24 5.02
C LEU A 166 22.94 -5.09 5.13
N TYR A 167 22.48 -3.85 5.11
CA TYR A 167 23.27 -2.60 5.32
C TYR A 167 24.43 -2.37 4.34
N ASP A 168 24.57 -3.18 3.31
CA ASP A 168 25.60 -3.07 2.28
C ASP A 168 25.01 -3.34 0.89
N ALA A 169 25.29 -2.44 -0.05
CA ALA A 169 24.71 -2.50 -1.40
C ALA A 169 25.22 -3.69 -2.21
N LYS A 170 26.51 -4.01 -2.10
CA LYS A 170 27.10 -5.15 -2.80
C LYS A 170 26.60 -6.46 -2.23
N LEU A 171 26.59 -6.56 -0.90
CA LEU A 171 26.06 -7.73 -0.20
C LEU A 171 24.59 -7.98 -0.56
N SER A 172 23.77 -6.93 -0.65
CA SER A 172 22.35 -7.05 -1.05
C SER A 172 22.18 -7.66 -2.45
N GLN A 173 23.01 -7.24 -3.41
CA GLN A 173 22.99 -7.78 -4.76
C GLN A 173 23.47 -9.22 -4.80
N ASP A 174 24.61 -9.51 -4.17
CA ASP A 174 25.21 -10.84 -4.14
C ASP A 174 24.29 -11.85 -3.41
N PHE A 175 23.64 -11.40 -2.33
CA PHE A 175 22.67 -12.22 -1.60
C PHE A 175 21.46 -12.55 -2.48
N ALA A 176 20.88 -11.55 -3.16
CA ALA A 176 19.75 -11.77 -4.06
C ALA A 176 20.10 -12.73 -5.21
N ALA A 177 21.31 -12.60 -5.79
CA ALA A 177 21.78 -13.51 -6.84
C ALA A 177 21.90 -14.95 -6.34
N LYS A 178 22.49 -15.17 -5.17
CA LYS A 178 22.60 -16.51 -4.56
C LYS A 178 21.24 -17.10 -4.20
N MET A 179 20.32 -16.31 -3.69
CA MET A 179 18.96 -16.77 -3.41
C MET A 179 18.24 -17.22 -4.68
N GLN A 180 18.48 -16.53 -5.80
CA GLN A 180 17.94 -16.93 -7.10
C GLN A 180 18.52 -18.27 -7.59
N GLU A 181 19.81 -18.52 -7.37
CA GLU A 181 20.44 -19.82 -7.65
C GLU A 181 19.79 -20.97 -6.86
N GLU A 182 19.34 -20.69 -5.64
CA GLU A 182 18.59 -21.62 -4.78
C GLU A 182 17.08 -21.70 -5.12
N GLY A 183 16.63 -21.03 -6.16
CA GLY A 183 15.23 -21.02 -6.59
C GLY A 183 14.33 -20.10 -5.77
N ILE A 184 14.89 -19.17 -4.99
CA ILE A 184 14.15 -18.24 -4.16
C ILE A 184 14.27 -16.84 -4.76
N TYR A 185 13.15 -16.29 -5.22
CA TYR A 185 13.11 -14.97 -5.80
C TYR A 185 12.98 -13.89 -4.73
N VAL A 186 14.02 -13.08 -4.58
CA VAL A 186 14.05 -11.89 -3.73
C VAL A 186 14.67 -10.72 -4.49
N THR A 187 14.30 -9.50 -4.12
CA THR A 187 14.86 -8.29 -4.73
C THR A 187 15.87 -7.65 -3.79
N GLY A 188 17.10 -7.50 -4.27
CA GLY A 188 18.13 -6.72 -3.57
C GLY A 188 17.92 -5.23 -3.81
N PHE A 189 17.56 -4.49 -2.75
CA PHE A 189 17.45 -3.05 -2.79
C PHE A 189 18.72 -2.38 -2.27
N TYR A 190 19.15 -1.31 -2.92
CA TYR A 190 20.38 -0.57 -2.57
C TYR A 190 20.31 0.87 -3.10
N TYR A 191 21.19 1.72 -2.59
CA TYR A 191 21.35 3.07 -3.13
C TYR A 191 21.85 3.03 -4.59
N PRO A 192 21.35 3.87 -5.53
CA PRO A 192 20.39 4.97 -5.30
C PRO A 192 18.90 4.56 -5.40
N CYS A 193 18.56 3.31 -5.62
CA CYS A 193 17.17 2.88 -5.82
C CYS A 193 16.23 3.28 -4.68
N LEU A 194 16.71 3.27 -3.44
CA LEU A 194 15.85 3.48 -2.27
C LEU A 194 15.75 4.93 -1.80
N LEU A 195 16.82 5.73 -1.92
CA LEU A 195 16.82 7.08 -1.36
C LEU A 195 15.96 8.09 -2.12
N TYR A 196 15.53 7.76 -3.34
CA TYR A 196 14.66 8.63 -4.14
C TYR A 196 13.21 8.17 -4.19
N THR A 197 12.91 6.96 -3.71
CA THR A 197 11.57 6.37 -3.80
C THR A 197 10.84 6.35 -2.46
N SER A 198 11.54 6.57 -1.36
CA SER A 198 10.90 6.80 -0.07
C SER A 198 10.88 8.29 0.19
N PRO A 199 9.72 8.96 0.15
CA PRO A 199 9.63 10.27 0.76
C PRO A 199 10.00 10.07 2.22
N SER A 200 11.08 10.71 2.63
CA SER A 200 11.46 10.75 4.02
C SER A 200 10.28 11.25 4.84
N PRO A 201 10.02 10.68 6.01
CA PRO A 201 8.97 11.17 6.89
C PRO A 201 9.17 12.62 7.26
#